data_ca2674488ed5e0673bcf706a3bee1532
#
_entry.id   ca2674488ed5e0673bcf706a3bee1532
#
_cell.length_a   1.000
_cell.length_b   1.000
_cell.length_c   1.000
_cell.angle_alpha   90.00
_cell.angle_beta   90.00
_cell.angle_gamma   90.00
#
_symmetry.space_group_name_H-M   'P 1'
#
loop_
_entity.id
_entity.type
_entity.pdbx_description
1 polymer ?
#
loop_
_entity_poly.entity_id
_entity_poly.type
_entity_poly.pdbx_seq_one_letter_code
_entity_poly.pdbx_strand_id
1 'polypeptide(L)'
;VEAQRLGERVRYDTEMMRELGYCNGIENYSRYLSGRPPGEPPPTLFDYLPDDALLIIDESHVTVPQIGAMYKGDRSRKETLVEYGFRLPSALDNRPLRFDEWEGLAPQMIFVSATPSRYEADNAGQIVEQVVRPTGLLDPLLEVRPAQTQVDDALSEIRRRVADDERVLITVLTKRMAEDLTDYLAEHDVRVRYLHSDVDTVERVEIIRDLRLGEFDVLVGINLLREGLDMPEVSLVTIFDADKEGFLRSEQSLIQTIGRAARHVKGKAILYADKVTGSMQRAMDETERRRAKQIEHNKKHGLKPKGIKKSVADIMEGAYAGQGKSKRGKKVAEGPGSYNISTDAVPVGNIAKELKRLEERMY
;
A
#
# COMPACT_ATOMS: atom_id res chain seq x y z
N VAL A 1 -27.98 17.45 -27.53
CA VAL A 1 -27.24 16.17 -27.35
C VAL A 1 -27.13 15.83 -25.87
N GLU A 2 -26.64 16.74 -24.99
CA GLU A 2 -26.43 16.46 -23.57
C GLU A 2 -27.76 16.15 -22.86
N ALA A 3 -28.80 16.95 -23.03
CA ALA A 3 -30.12 16.75 -22.44
C ALA A 3 -30.75 15.41 -22.86
N GLN A 4 -30.60 15.03 -24.13
CA GLN A 4 -31.09 13.74 -24.62
C GLN A 4 -30.34 12.59 -23.95
N ARG A 5 -29.01 12.65 -23.91
CA ARG A 5 -28.14 11.64 -23.29
C ARG A 5 -28.51 11.44 -21.80
N LEU A 6 -28.67 12.54 -21.07
CA LEU A 6 -29.10 12.49 -19.67
C LEU A 6 -30.50 11.89 -19.52
N GLY A 7 -31.46 12.28 -20.38
CA GLY A 7 -32.82 11.76 -20.35
C GLY A 7 -32.91 10.25 -20.60
N GLU A 8 -32.16 9.76 -21.58
CA GLU A 8 -32.08 8.32 -21.88
C GLU A 8 -31.43 7.56 -20.72
N ARG A 9 -30.34 8.08 -20.18
CA ARG A 9 -29.67 7.49 -19.03
C ARG A 9 -30.57 7.42 -17.81
N VAL A 10 -31.23 8.50 -17.44
CA VAL A 10 -32.11 8.53 -16.25
C VAL A 10 -33.25 7.52 -16.37
N ARG A 11 -33.84 7.37 -17.56
CA ARG A 11 -34.87 6.35 -17.79
C ARG A 11 -34.33 4.95 -17.57
N TYR A 12 -33.19 4.63 -18.19
CA TYR A 12 -32.55 3.34 -18.06
C TYR A 12 -32.17 3.05 -16.60
N ASP A 13 -31.48 3.98 -15.93
CA ASP A 13 -31.05 3.82 -14.54
C ASP A 13 -32.24 3.65 -13.59
N THR A 14 -33.35 4.37 -13.82
CA THR A 14 -34.59 4.25 -13.04
C THR A 14 -35.23 2.88 -13.20
N GLU A 15 -35.26 2.36 -14.42
CA GLU A 15 -35.79 1.03 -14.71
C GLU A 15 -34.93 -0.06 -14.04
N MET A 16 -33.60 0.04 -14.15
CA MET A 16 -32.68 -0.87 -13.47
C MET A 16 -32.85 -0.86 -11.93
N MET A 17 -33.02 0.33 -11.34
CA MET A 17 -33.26 0.43 -9.90
C MET A 17 -34.60 -0.17 -9.47
N ARG A 18 -35.63 -0.07 -10.32
CA ARG A 18 -36.97 -0.68 -10.03
C ARG A 18 -36.93 -2.19 -10.14
N GLU A 19 -36.29 -2.73 -11.18
CA GLU A 19 -36.29 -4.16 -11.45
C GLU A 19 -35.22 -4.93 -10.64
N LEU A 20 -34.02 -4.33 -10.46
CA LEU A 20 -32.89 -5.01 -9.85
C LEU A 20 -32.47 -4.41 -8.48
N GLY A 21 -33.05 -3.29 -8.07
CA GLY A 21 -32.66 -2.56 -6.86
C GLY A 21 -31.30 -1.85 -6.96
N TYR A 22 -30.72 -1.76 -8.15
CA TYR A 22 -29.37 -1.26 -8.39
C TYR A 22 -29.22 -0.67 -9.79
N CYS A 23 -28.31 0.32 -9.97
CA CYS A 23 -27.87 0.78 -11.28
C CYS A 23 -26.38 1.13 -11.27
N ASN A 24 -25.73 1.06 -12.44
CA ASN A 24 -24.38 1.56 -12.63
C ASN A 24 -24.36 3.09 -12.56
N GLY A 25 -23.48 3.67 -11.74
CA GLY A 25 -23.39 5.13 -11.56
C GLY A 25 -24.40 5.66 -10.55
N ILE A 26 -24.64 4.91 -9.48
CA ILE A 26 -25.47 5.30 -8.33
C ILE A 26 -25.07 6.66 -7.74
N GLU A 27 -23.84 7.14 -7.99
CA GLU A 27 -23.39 8.47 -7.60
C GLU A 27 -24.29 9.62 -8.13
N ASN A 28 -24.98 9.42 -9.24
CA ASN A 28 -25.94 10.40 -9.76
C ASN A 28 -27.16 10.59 -8.82
N TYR A 29 -27.45 9.58 -8.00
CA TYR A 29 -28.69 9.49 -7.22
C TYR A 29 -28.47 9.45 -5.72
N SER A 30 -27.23 9.29 -5.24
CA SER A 30 -26.91 9.10 -3.81
C SER A 30 -27.48 10.20 -2.91
N ARG A 31 -27.49 11.46 -3.36
CA ARG A 31 -28.09 12.58 -2.62
C ARG A 31 -29.60 12.35 -2.38
N TYR A 32 -30.32 11.90 -3.39
CA TYR A 32 -31.77 11.64 -3.28
C TYR A 32 -32.07 10.44 -2.41
N LEU A 33 -31.22 9.42 -2.46
CA LEU A 33 -31.36 8.22 -1.63
C LEU A 33 -31.03 8.49 -0.15
N SER A 34 -30.02 9.31 0.12
CA SER A 34 -29.60 9.67 1.48
C SER A 34 -30.47 10.78 2.11
N GLY A 35 -31.21 11.53 1.30
CA GLY A 35 -32.01 12.68 1.76
C GLY A 35 -31.16 13.91 2.16
N ARG A 36 -29.85 13.90 1.90
CA ARG A 36 -28.96 15.02 2.22
C ARG A 36 -29.18 16.18 1.26
N PRO A 37 -29.05 17.45 1.72
CA PRO A 37 -29.17 18.62 0.87
C PRO A 37 -28.05 18.72 -0.16
N PRO A 38 -28.22 19.55 -1.22
CA PRO A 38 -27.20 19.81 -2.21
C PRO A 38 -25.92 20.35 -1.58
N GLY A 39 -24.76 19.83 -2.03
CA GLY A 39 -23.44 20.26 -1.58
C GLY A 39 -22.89 19.47 -0.39
N GLU A 40 -23.73 18.73 0.35
CA GLU A 40 -23.27 17.85 1.42
C GLU A 40 -22.70 16.53 0.87
N PRO A 41 -21.68 15.93 1.53
CA PRO A 41 -21.19 14.62 1.16
C PRO A 41 -22.20 13.52 1.47
N PRO A 42 -22.15 12.36 0.79
CA PRO A 42 -22.93 11.20 1.17
C PRO A 42 -22.50 10.71 2.56
N PRO A 43 -23.29 9.82 3.20
CA PRO A 43 -22.84 9.12 4.39
C PRO A 43 -21.50 8.42 4.14
N THR A 44 -20.57 8.60 5.06
CA THR A 44 -19.23 8.03 5.01
C THR A 44 -19.04 7.05 6.17
N LEU A 45 -17.90 6.34 6.22
CA LEU A 45 -17.57 5.46 7.33
C LEU A 45 -17.66 6.18 8.69
N PHE A 46 -17.33 7.47 8.73
CA PHE A 46 -17.36 8.27 9.97
C PHE A 46 -18.75 8.46 10.54
N ASP A 47 -19.80 8.46 9.70
CA ASP A 47 -21.18 8.56 10.15
C ASP A 47 -21.65 7.29 10.94
N TYR A 48 -20.89 6.20 10.86
CA TYR A 48 -21.20 4.91 11.51
C TYR A 48 -20.28 4.58 12.67
N LEU A 49 -19.28 5.42 12.95
CA LEU A 49 -18.39 5.22 14.08
C LEU A 49 -19.08 5.65 15.39
N PRO A 50 -18.85 4.93 16.49
CA PRO A 50 -19.30 5.38 17.81
C PRO A 50 -18.51 6.64 18.25
N ASP A 51 -19.11 7.43 19.15
CA ASP A 51 -18.53 8.71 19.61
C ASP A 51 -17.16 8.53 20.32
N ASP A 52 -16.91 7.37 20.90
CA ASP A 52 -15.67 7.00 21.60
C ASP A 52 -14.71 6.17 20.74
N ALA A 53 -14.90 6.16 19.42
CA ALA A 53 -14.02 5.44 18.51
C ALA A 53 -12.58 5.95 18.55
N LEU A 54 -11.63 5.03 18.36
CA LEU A 54 -10.22 5.33 18.15
C LEU A 54 -9.85 5.04 16.71
N LEU A 55 -9.41 6.05 15.98
CA LEU A 55 -8.96 5.92 14.60
C LEU A 55 -7.45 5.71 14.56
N ILE A 56 -7.01 4.58 14.00
CA ILE A 56 -5.59 4.29 13.78
C ILE A 56 -5.31 4.45 12.30
N ILE A 57 -4.42 5.39 11.94
CA ILE A 57 -4.05 5.70 10.56
C ILE A 57 -2.68 5.11 10.30
N ASP A 58 -2.66 3.97 9.61
CA ASP A 58 -1.41 3.32 9.20
C ASP A 58 -0.81 4.02 7.97
N GLU A 59 0.53 4.03 7.88
CA GLU A 59 1.30 4.76 6.87
C GLU A 59 0.80 6.20 6.69
N SER A 60 0.56 6.88 7.81
CA SER A 60 -0.10 8.20 7.86
C SER A 60 0.55 9.24 6.96
N HIS A 61 1.88 9.19 6.78
CA HIS A 61 2.63 10.07 5.87
C HIS A 61 2.20 9.99 4.41
N VAL A 62 1.50 8.91 4.02
CA VAL A 62 0.88 8.73 2.69
C VAL A 62 -0.63 8.90 2.77
N THR A 63 -1.27 8.30 3.77
CA THR A 63 -2.73 8.27 3.92
C THR A 63 -3.31 9.67 4.09
N VAL A 64 -2.73 10.51 4.94
CA VAL A 64 -3.23 11.86 5.21
C VAL A 64 -3.17 12.75 3.96
N PRO A 65 -2.04 12.85 3.21
CA PRO A 65 -2.01 13.56 1.94
C PRO A 65 -2.99 13.02 0.89
N GLN A 66 -3.22 11.70 0.85
CA GLN A 66 -4.20 11.10 -0.06
C GLN A 66 -5.62 11.57 0.27
N ILE A 67 -6.02 11.58 1.54
CA ILE A 67 -7.32 12.11 1.98
C ILE A 67 -7.46 13.57 1.53
N GLY A 68 -6.43 14.39 1.70
CA GLY A 68 -6.42 15.79 1.26
C GLY A 68 -6.57 15.98 -0.25
N ALA A 69 -6.09 15.03 -1.06
CA ALA A 69 -6.15 15.10 -2.52
C ALA A 69 -7.47 14.54 -3.11
N MET A 70 -8.18 13.66 -2.39
CA MET A 70 -9.33 12.92 -2.91
C MET A 70 -10.44 13.83 -3.42
N TYR A 71 -10.83 14.85 -2.67
CA TYR A 71 -11.90 15.75 -3.05
C TYR A 71 -11.60 16.49 -4.37
N LYS A 72 -10.40 17.05 -4.50
CA LYS A 72 -10.03 17.83 -5.70
C LYS A 72 -9.97 16.96 -6.95
N GLY A 73 -9.44 15.73 -6.82
CA GLY A 73 -9.35 14.76 -7.92
C GLY A 73 -10.74 14.29 -8.38
N ASP A 74 -11.64 13.96 -7.44
CA ASP A 74 -13.01 13.57 -7.76
C ASP A 74 -13.79 14.72 -8.39
N ARG A 75 -13.68 15.91 -7.83
CA ARG A 75 -14.37 17.11 -8.32
C ARG A 75 -13.98 17.46 -9.75
N SER A 76 -12.70 17.53 -10.05
CA SER A 76 -12.20 17.85 -11.39
C SER A 76 -12.71 16.86 -12.46
N ARG A 77 -12.68 15.56 -12.15
CA ARG A 77 -13.21 14.54 -13.05
C ARG A 77 -14.72 14.68 -13.27
N LYS A 78 -15.48 14.89 -12.22
CA LYS A 78 -16.95 14.96 -12.28
C LYS A 78 -17.46 16.23 -12.93
N GLU A 79 -16.81 17.36 -12.73
CA GLU A 79 -17.17 18.62 -13.41
C GLU A 79 -17.17 18.45 -14.92
N THR A 80 -16.12 17.87 -15.50
CA THR A 80 -16.06 17.56 -16.92
C THR A 80 -17.19 16.64 -17.36
N LEU A 81 -17.47 15.58 -16.60
CA LEU A 81 -18.53 14.61 -16.93
C LEU A 81 -19.93 15.24 -16.87
N VAL A 82 -20.17 16.17 -15.95
CA VAL A 82 -21.43 16.89 -15.82
C VAL A 82 -21.57 17.91 -16.96
N GLU A 83 -20.53 18.68 -17.26
CA GLU A 83 -20.51 19.68 -18.33
C GLU A 83 -20.91 19.06 -19.68
N TYR A 84 -20.38 17.89 -19.99
CA TYR A 84 -20.68 17.18 -21.24
C TYR A 84 -21.89 16.21 -21.16
N GLY A 85 -22.70 16.27 -20.12
CA GLY A 85 -23.93 15.49 -19.98
C GLY A 85 -23.73 13.98 -19.81
N PHE A 86 -22.59 13.54 -19.31
CA PHE A 86 -22.32 12.13 -18.95
C PHE A 86 -22.75 11.80 -17.52
N ARG A 87 -22.91 12.80 -16.67
CA ARG A 87 -23.38 12.69 -15.29
C ARG A 87 -24.42 13.76 -15.00
N LEU A 88 -25.31 13.50 -14.06
CA LEU A 88 -26.22 14.51 -13.52
C LEU A 88 -25.45 15.50 -12.65
N PRO A 89 -25.94 16.75 -12.50
CA PRO A 89 -25.35 17.73 -11.57
C PRO A 89 -25.24 17.19 -10.13
N SER A 90 -26.20 16.37 -9.69
CA SER A 90 -26.22 15.72 -8.39
C SER A 90 -25.08 14.70 -8.16
N ALA A 91 -24.39 14.26 -9.21
CA ALA A 91 -23.17 13.45 -9.07
C ALA A 91 -22.04 14.21 -8.36
N LEU A 92 -22.05 15.54 -8.41
CA LEU A 92 -21.09 16.39 -7.70
C LEU A 92 -21.26 16.33 -6.17
N ASP A 93 -22.44 15.94 -5.70
CA ASP A 93 -22.74 15.80 -4.27
C ASP A 93 -22.30 14.43 -3.72
N ASN A 94 -22.18 13.41 -4.57
CA ASN A 94 -21.55 12.14 -4.19
C ASN A 94 -20.03 12.28 -4.24
N ARG A 95 -19.46 12.88 -3.26
CA ARG A 95 -18.08 13.30 -3.19
C ARG A 95 -17.37 12.78 -1.93
N PRO A 96 -16.05 12.62 -1.96
CA PRO A 96 -15.28 12.46 -0.73
C PRO A 96 -15.46 13.65 0.21
N LEU A 97 -15.20 13.44 1.47
CA LEU A 97 -15.07 14.52 2.44
C LEU A 97 -13.96 15.48 1.97
N ARG A 98 -14.14 16.75 2.24
CA ARG A 98 -13.04 17.71 2.21
C ARG A 98 -12.12 17.44 3.39
N PHE A 99 -10.91 17.93 3.31
CA PHE A 99 -9.93 17.66 4.37
C PHE A 99 -10.39 18.25 5.73
N ASP A 100 -10.91 19.45 5.72
CA ASP A 100 -11.47 20.14 6.90
C ASP A 100 -12.70 19.41 7.49
N GLU A 101 -13.56 18.87 6.62
CA GLU A 101 -14.70 18.05 7.04
C GLU A 101 -14.22 16.74 7.70
N TRP A 102 -13.20 16.10 7.12
CA TRP A 102 -12.59 14.91 7.68
C TRP A 102 -11.96 15.19 9.04
N GLU A 103 -11.18 16.26 9.19
CA GLU A 103 -10.60 16.66 10.48
C GLU A 103 -11.67 16.91 11.55
N GLY A 104 -12.80 17.53 11.15
CA GLY A 104 -13.90 17.81 12.08
C GLY A 104 -14.72 16.59 12.50
N LEU A 105 -14.74 15.53 11.68
CA LEU A 105 -15.49 14.29 11.95
C LEU A 105 -14.62 13.19 12.57
N ALA A 106 -13.29 13.28 12.38
CA ALA A 106 -12.38 12.25 12.85
C ALA A 106 -12.36 12.20 14.39
N PRO A 107 -12.50 11.00 14.98
CA PRO A 107 -12.39 10.82 16.43
C PRO A 107 -10.94 10.96 16.87
N GLN A 108 -10.63 10.58 18.12
CA GLN A 108 -9.24 10.53 18.58
C GLN A 108 -8.39 9.67 17.65
N MET A 109 -7.21 10.20 17.21
CA MET A 109 -6.38 9.58 16.20
C MET A 109 -5.02 9.13 16.74
N ILE A 110 -4.55 7.99 16.22
CA ILE A 110 -3.15 7.54 16.34
C ILE A 110 -2.57 7.45 14.93
N PHE A 111 -1.53 8.23 14.65
CA PHE A 111 -0.78 8.16 13.41
C PHE A 111 0.36 7.15 13.55
N VAL A 112 0.43 6.19 12.64
CA VAL A 112 1.48 5.19 12.59
C VAL A 112 2.29 5.38 11.32
N SER A 113 3.59 5.63 11.44
CA SER A 113 4.48 5.79 10.29
C SER A 113 5.93 5.53 10.66
N ALA A 114 6.68 4.91 9.75
CA ALA A 114 8.15 4.81 9.86
C ALA A 114 8.84 6.15 9.51
N THR A 115 8.14 7.02 8.79
CA THR A 115 8.63 8.31 8.27
C THR A 115 7.54 9.37 8.38
N PRO A 116 7.13 9.76 9.61
CA PRO A 116 6.06 10.74 9.78
C PRO A 116 6.36 12.04 9.03
N SER A 117 5.32 12.69 8.58
CA SER A 117 5.40 13.94 7.83
C SER A 117 5.19 15.16 8.75
N ARG A 118 5.19 16.34 8.15
CA ARG A 118 4.96 17.57 8.88
C ARG A 118 3.57 17.63 9.53
N TYR A 119 2.57 17.05 8.87
CA TYR A 119 1.20 17.06 9.40
C TYR A 119 1.12 16.38 10.77
N GLU A 120 1.71 15.19 10.89
CA GLU A 120 1.74 14.47 12.16
C GLU A 120 2.54 15.24 13.22
N ALA A 121 3.69 15.80 12.82
CA ALA A 121 4.52 16.57 13.74
C ALA A 121 3.82 17.83 14.29
N ASP A 122 3.04 18.52 13.46
CA ASP A 122 2.35 19.75 13.81
C ASP A 122 1.06 19.48 14.63
N ASN A 123 0.43 18.31 14.48
CA ASN A 123 -0.88 17.99 15.07
C ASN A 123 -0.84 16.94 16.19
N ALA A 124 0.24 16.18 16.37
CA ALA A 124 0.33 15.20 17.42
C ALA A 124 0.61 15.84 18.79
N GLY A 125 -0.22 15.53 19.78
CA GLY A 125 0.01 15.94 21.16
C GLY A 125 1.15 15.17 21.85
N GLN A 126 1.48 13.98 21.34
CA GLN A 126 2.57 13.13 21.83
C GLN A 126 3.16 12.31 20.69
N ILE A 127 4.49 12.18 20.68
CA ILE A 127 5.23 11.33 19.72
C ILE A 127 5.93 10.23 20.51
N VAL A 128 5.68 8.98 20.12
CA VAL A 128 6.30 7.79 20.70
C VAL A 128 7.06 7.02 19.63
N GLU A 129 8.31 6.69 19.89
CA GLU A 129 9.14 5.91 18.97
C GLU A 129 9.18 4.42 19.37
N GLN A 130 8.87 3.54 18.41
CA GLN A 130 9.11 2.10 18.54
C GLN A 130 10.19 1.68 17.54
N VAL A 131 11.46 1.89 17.89
CA VAL A 131 12.60 1.64 17.01
C VAL A 131 13.11 0.20 17.14
N VAL A 132 13.01 -0.39 18.32
CA VAL A 132 13.60 -1.66 18.65
C VAL A 132 12.77 -2.84 18.14
N ARG A 133 13.42 -3.79 17.44
CA ARG A 133 12.80 -5.03 16.95
C ARG A 133 13.07 -6.19 17.90
N PRO A 134 12.04 -6.95 18.29
CA PRO A 134 12.21 -8.15 19.16
C PRO A 134 13.10 -9.22 18.55
N THR A 135 13.17 -9.29 17.20
CA THR A 135 14.03 -10.22 16.45
C THR A 135 15.52 -9.91 16.56
N GLY A 136 15.88 -8.73 17.06
CA GLY A 136 17.24 -8.23 17.10
C GLY A 136 17.82 -7.81 15.76
N LEU A 137 17.03 -7.85 14.67
CA LEU A 137 17.48 -7.46 13.33
C LEU A 137 17.84 -5.97 13.27
N LEU A 138 19.00 -5.71 12.67
CA LEU A 138 19.52 -4.36 12.51
C LEU A 138 19.00 -3.69 11.24
N ASP A 139 18.94 -2.37 11.24
CA ASP A 139 18.79 -1.63 9.98
C ASP A 139 20.01 -1.90 9.06
N PRO A 140 19.84 -1.83 7.73
CA PRO A 140 20.87 -2.21 6.78
C PRO A 140 22.17 -1.40 6.94
N LEU A 141 23.28 -2.02 6.58
CA LEU A 141 24.53 -1.30 6.37
C LEU A 141 24.40 -0.40 5.14
N LEU A 142 24.86 0.86 5.25
CA LEU A 142 24.80 1.82 4.17
C LEU A 142 26.17 2.03 3.55
N GLU A 143 26.21 2.09 2.22
CA GLU A 143 27.37 2.50 1.44
C GLU A 143 26.95 3.51 0.38
N VAL A 144 27.78 4.54 0.17
CA VAL A 144 27.66 5.45 -0.96
C VAL A 144 28.76 5.11 -1.95
N ARG A 145 28.41 4.92 -3.21
CA ARG A 145 29.35 4.59 -4.30
C ARG A 145 29.13 5.50 -5.50
N PRO A 146 30.14 5.72 -6.36
CA PRO A 146 30.02 6.58 -7.54
C PRO A 146 28.89 6.14 -8.47
N ALA A 147 28.09 7.10 -8.96
CA ALA A 147 27.00 6.82 -9.91
C ALA A 147 27.52 6.43 -11.31
N GLN A 148 28.73 6.87 -11.68
CA GLN A 148 29.29 6.60 -13.02
C GLN A 148 29.51 5.12 -13.31
N THR A 149 29.74 4.29 -12.30
CA THR A 149 29.98 2.84 -12.42
C THR A 149 28.85 2.01 -11.84
N GLN A 150 27.66 2.60 -11.60
CA GLN A 150 26.58 1.99 -10.84
C GLN A 150 26.08 0.66 -11.44
N VAL A 151 26.08 0.52 -12.76
CA VAL A 151 25.58 -0.69 -13.44
C VAL A 151 26.53 -1.87 -13.24
N ASP A 152 27.82 -1.67 -13.52
CA ASP A 152 28.83 -2.72 -13.41
C ASP A 152 29.08 -3.14 -11.95
N ASP A 153 29.10 -2.15 -11.05
CA ASP A 153 29.24 -2.41 -9.63
C ASP A 153 28.04 -3.16 -9.07
N ALA A 154 26.83 -2.76 -9.45
CA ALA A 154 25.60 -3.47 -9.07
C ALA A 154 25.60 -4.91 -9.61
N LEU A 155 26.02 -5.15 -10.85
CA LEU A 155 26.12 -6.50 -11.42
C LEU A 155 27.08 -7.39 -10.58
N SER A 156 28.22 -6.82 -10.14
CA SER A 156 29.17 -7.52 -9.28
C SER A 156 28.55 -7.89 -7.91
N GLU A 157 27.83 -6.96 -7.30
CA GLU A 157 27.12 -7.20 -6.03
C GLU A 157 25.98 -8.20 -6.19
N ILE A 158 25.20 -8.14 -7.28
CA ILE A 158 24.16 -9.12 -7.62
C ILE A 158 24.73 -10.53 -7.66
N ARG A 159 25.82 -10.75 -8.40
CA ARG A 159 26.43 -12.07 -8.53
C ARG A 159 26.85 -12.66 -7.18
N ARG A 160 27.36 -11.82 -6.25
CA ARG A 160 27.68 -12.25 -4.89
C ARG A 160 26.44 -12.68 -4.10
N ARG A 161 25.34 -11.91 -4.23
CA ARG A 161 24.09 -12.20 -3.51
C ARG A 161 23.39 -13.45 -4.06
N VAL A 162 23.36 -13.57 -5.37
CA VAL A 162 22.77 -14.75 -6.04
C VAL A 162 23.53 -16.03 -5.68
N ALA A 163 24.86 -15.98 -5.56
CA ALA A 163 25.66 -17.10 -5.09
C ALA A 163 25.32 -17.57 -3.66
N ASP A 164 24.83 -16.67 -2.80
CA ASP A 164 24.36 -16.96 -1.44
C ASP A 164 22.84 -17.27 -1.38
N ASP A 165 22.15 -17.40 -2.53
CA ASP A 165 20.69 -17.55 -2.66
C ASP A 165 19.88 -16.40 -2.03
N GLU A 166 20.43 -15.20 -2.09
CA GLU A 166 19.79 -13.96 -1.60
C GLU A 166 19.16 -13.18 -2.74
N ARG A 167 18.19 -12.29 -2.44
CA ARG A 167 17.47 -11.47 -3.43
C ARG A 167 17.91 -10.03 -3.38
N VAL A 168 17.79 -9.34 -4.53
CA VAL A 168 18.23 -7.96 -4.72
C VAL A 168 17.09 -7.10 -5.23
N LEU A 169 16.94 -5.89 -4.67
CA LEU A 169 16.05 -4.85 -5.19
C LEU A 169 16.89 -3.72 -5.78
N ILE A 170 16.50 -3.23 -6.96
CA ILE A 170 17.11 -2.07 -7.61
C ILE A 170 16.04 -1.01 -7.83
N THR A 171 16.28 0.21 -7.38
CA THR A 171 15.40 1.34 -7.67
C THR A 171 16.02 2.29 -8.65
N VAL A 172 15.26 2.62 -9.71
CA VAL A 172 15.64 3.57 -10.76
C VAL A 172 14.63 4.71 -10.85
N LEU A 173 14.92 5.76 -11.62
CA LEU A 173 14.09 6.97 -11.71
C LEU A 173 13.01 6.92 -12.79
N THR A 174 13.22 6.15 -13.87
CA THR A 174 12.32 6.14 -15.03
C THR A 174 11.99 4.73 -15.48
N LYS A 175 10.83 4.58 -16.15
CA LYS A 175 10.40 3.33 -16.76
C LYS A 175 11.41 2.81 -17.79
N ARG A 176 11.87 3.70 -18.66
CA ARG A 176 12.88 3.35 -19.67
C ARG A 176 14.17 2.82 -19.02
N MET A 177 14.66 3.48 -17.99
CA MET A 177 15.85 3.01 -17.26
C MET A 177 15.62 1.65 -16.62
N ALA A 178 14.41 1.36 -16.14
CA ALA A 178 14.08 0.04 -15.58
C ALA A 178 14.11 -1.04 -16.69
N GLU A 179 13.55 -0.75 -17.85
CA GLU A 179 13.54 -1.63 -19.02
C GLU A 179 14.96 -1.88 -19.52
N ASP A 180 15.72 -0.81 -19.83
CA ASP A 180 17.09 -0.89 -20.33
C ASP A 180 18.00 -1.68 -19.35
N LEU A 181 17.86 -1.45 -18.04
CA LEU A 181 18.63 -2.16 -17.02
C LEU A 181 18.24 -3.64 -16.91
N THR A 182 16.95 -3.93 -17.05
CA THR A 182 16.46 -5.32 -17.01
C THR A 182 17.02 -6.11 -18.20
N ASP A 183 16.98 -5.54 -19.40
CA ASP A 183 17.52 -6.17 -20.61
C ASP A 183 19.04 -6.38 -20.45
N TYR A 184 19.77 -5.37 -19.99
CA TYR A 184 21.22 -5.48 -19.76
C TYR A 184 21.55 -6.61 -18.74
N LEU A 185 20.83 -6.68 -17.63
CA LEU A 185 21.07 -7.71 -16.62
C LEU A 185 20.72 -9.11 -17.15
N ALA A 186 19.66 -9.25 -17.95
CA ALA A 186 19.28 -10.50 -18.60
C ALA A 186 20.34 -10.98 -19.60
N GLU A 187 20.92 -10.08 -20.39
CA GLU A 187 22.04 -10.37 -21.31
C GLU A 187 23.32 -10.84 -20.56
N HIS A 188 23.42 -10.54 -19.26
CA HIS A 188 24.52 -10.94 -18.39
C HIS A 188 24.17 -12.14 -17.47
N ASP A 189 23.21 -12.97 -17.90
CA ASP A 189 22.79 -14.21 -17.22
C ASP A 189 22.19 -13.97 -15.80
N VAL A 190 21.62 -12.80 -15.53
CA VAL A 190 20.89 -12.51 -14.29
C VAL A 190 19.41 -12.79 -14.48
N ARG A 191 18.80 -13.57 -13.61
CA ARG A 191 17.34 -13.78 -13.57
C ARG A 191 16.69 -12.54 -12.96
N VAL A 192 16.14 -11.68 -13.80
CA VAL A 192 15.64 -10.36 -13.43
C VAL A 192 14.21 -10.13 -13.93
N ARG A 193 13.42 -9.39 -13.17
CA ARG A 193 12.14 -8.82 -13.60
C ARG A 193 12.07 -7.35 -13.23
N TYR A 194 11.25 -6.57 -13.95
CA TYR A 194 10.95 -5.20 -13.57
C TYR A 194 9.49 -5.04 -13.13
N LEU A 195 9.26 -4.03 -12.27
CA LEU A 195 7.94 -3.67 -11.74
C LEU A 195 7.68 -2.19 -12.01
N HIS A 196 6.58 -1.88 -12.68
CA HIS A 196 6.13 -0.52 -12.96
C HIS A 196 4.66 -0.29 -12.55
N SER A 197 4.20 0.96 -12.73
CA SER A 197 2.86 1.38 -12.30
C SER A 197 1.70 0.72 -13.03
N ASP A 198 1.94 0.22 -14.25
CA ASP A 198 0.89 -0.32 -15.13
C ASP A 198 0.63 -1.82 -14.88
N VAL A 199 1.47 -2.46 -14.05
CA VAL A 199 1.28 -3.84 -13.59
C VAL A 199 0.07 -3.89 -12.66
N ASP A 200 -0.88 -4.77 -12.93
CA ASP A 200 -2.06 -4.90 -12.09
C ASP A 200 -1.75 -5.51 -10.71
N THR A 201 -2.72 -5.45 -9.80
CA THR A 201 -2.50 -5.87 -8.42
C THR A 201 -2.22 -7.37 -8.30
N VAL A 202 -2.85 -8.21 -9.15
CA VAL A 202 -2.67 -9.67 -9.11
C VAL A 202 -1.28 -10.04 -9.62
N GLU A 203 -0.92 -9.52 -10.80
CA GLU A 203 0.40 -9.73 -11.40
C GLU A 203 1.52 -9.26 -10.46
N ARG A 204 1.31 -8.12 -9.77
CA ARG A 204 2.26 -7.63 -8.78
C ARG A 204 2.48 -8.61 -7.63
N VAL A 205 1.41 -9.21 -7.11
CA VAL A 205 1.50 -10.22 -6.04
C VAL A 205 2.25 -11.46 -6.53
N GLU A 206 2.02 -11.87 -7.78
CA GLU A 206 2.72 -12.99 -8.41
C GLU A 206 4.22 -12.69 -8.57
N ILE A 207 4.60 -11.50 -9.06
CA ILE A 207 6.01 -11.09 -9.20
C ILE A 207 6.72 -11.15 -7.83
N ILE A 208 6.09 -10.63 -6.78
CA ILE A 208 6.67 -10.63 -5.44
C ILE A 208 6.79 -12.06 -4.89
N ARG A 209 5.79 -12.90 -5.11
CA ARG A 209 5.82 -14.31 -4.76
C ARG A 209 6.98 -15.03 -5.45
N ASP A 210 7.11 -14.84 -6.76
CA ASP A 210 8.13 -15.48 -7.58
C ASP A 210 9.55 -15.05 -7.17
N LEU A 211 9.75 -13.75 -6.84
CA LEU A 211 11.02 -13.29 -6.24
C LEU A 211 11.34 -14.04 -4.95
N ARG A 212 10.36 -14.17 -4.07
CA ARG A 212 10.55 -14.84 -2.77
C ARG A 212 10.78 -16.37 -2.92
N LEU A 213 10.16 -16.99 -3.93
CA LEU A 213 10.39 -18.41 -4.27
C LEU A 213 11.73 -18.64 -4.96
N GLY A 214 12.39 -17.59 -5.46
CA GLY A 214 13.66 -17.72 -6.19
C GLY A 214 13.51 -18.09 -7.66
N GLU A 215 12.32 -17.89 -8.24
CA GLU A 215 12.12 -18.04 -9.68
C GLU A 215 12.98 -17.01 -10.46
N PHE A 216 13.26 -15.87 -9.83
CA PHE A 216 14.23 -14.88 -10.26
C PHE A 216 14.90 -14.22 -9.05
N ASP A 217 16.03 -13.51 -9.27
CA ASP A 217 16.90 -13.04 -8.20
C ASP A 217 16.84 -11.53 -7.99
N VAL A 218 16.54 -10.77 -9.03
CA VAL A 218 16.61 -9.31 -9.04
C VAL A 218 15.27 -8.71 -9.46
N LEU A 219 14.76 -7.80 -8.65
CA LEU A 219 13.61 -6.99 -8.99
C LEU A 219 14.03 -5.54 -9.22
N VAL A 220 13.81 -5.03 -10.42
CA VAL A 220 14.03 -3.63 -10.79
C VAL A 220 12.71 -2.88 -10.72
N GLY A 221 12.68 -1.68 -10.17
CA GLY A 221 11.47 -0.87 -10.16
C GLY A 221 11.72 0.61 -9.93
N ILE A 222 10.73 1.42 -10.32
CA ILE A 222 10.78 2.87 -10.15
C ILE A 222 10.41 3.23 -8.71
N ASN A 223 9.32 2.69 -8.23
CA ASN A 223 8.80 2.93 -6.89
C ASN A 223 8.46 1.59 -6.22
N LEU A 224 9.47 0.97 -5.64
CA LEU A 224 9.31 -0.27 -4.86
C LEU A 224 8.83 0.00 -3.42
N LEU A 225 8.41 1.23 -3.15
CA LEU A 225 8.06 1.72 -1.81
C LEU A 225 6.62 1.45 -1.42
N ARG A 226 5.81 0.88 -2.31
CA ARG A 226 4.42 0.65 -1.97
C ARG A 226 4.34 -0.24 -0.74
N GLU A 227 3.51 0.19 0.19
CA GLU A 227 3.23 -0.41 1.47
C GLU A 227 2.86 -1.90 1.29
N GLY A 228 3.03 -2.70 2.33
CA GLY A 228 2.62 -4.11 2.31
C GLY A 228 3.60 -5.09 1.66
N LEU A 229 4.80 -4.65 1.23
CA LEU A 229 5.83 -5.54 0.71
C LEU A 229 6.70 -6.11 1.84
N ASP A 230 6.59 -7.40 2.06
CA ASP A 230 7.38 -8.14 3.02
C ASP A 230 8.24 -9.19 2.30
N MET A 231 9.54 -8.91 2.16
CA MET A 231 10.49 -9.73 1.43
C MET A 231 11.73 -10.00 2.29
N PRO A 232 11.64 -10.92 3.26
CA PRO A 232 12.75 -11.22 4.17
C PRO A 232 13.98 -11.84 3.46
N GLU A 233 13.82 -12.31 2.23
CA GLU A 233 14.88 -12.87 1.39
C GLU A 233 15.77 -11.78 0.76
N VAL A 234 15.35 -10.53 0.77
CA VAL A 234 16.10 -9.40 0.20
C VAL A 234 17.22 -8.98 1.14
N SER A 235 18.46 -9.21 0.72
CA SER A 235 19.66 -8.83 1.46
C SER A 235 20.30 -7.54 0.95
N LEU A 236 20.04 -7.17 -0.31
CA LEU A 236 20.62 -5.99 -0.93
C LEU A 236 19.54 -5.11 -1.57
N VAL A 237 19.61 -3.83 -1.27
CA VAL A 237 18.88 -2.78 -1.97
C VAL A 237 19.88 -1.84 -2.63
N THR A 238 19.72 -1.58 -3.92
CA THR A 238 20.53 -0.56 -4.61
C THR A 238 19.65 0.58 -5.09
N ILE A 239 20.12 1.80 -4.87
CA ILE A 239 19.41 3.02 -5.24
C ILE A 239 20.27 3.76 -6.28
N PHE A 240 19.86 3.67 -7.54
CA PHE A 240 20.55 4.33 -8.65
C PHE A 240 20.23 5.82 -8.67
N ASP A 241 21.24 6.64 -9.03
CA ASP A 241 21.08 8.10 -9.09
C ASP A 241 20.46 8.65 -7.81
N ALA A 242 20.99 8.26 -6.66
CA ALA A 242 20.46 8.65 -5.35
C ALA A 242 20.60 10.15 -5.07
N ASP A 243 21.49 10.84 -5.77
CA ASP A 243 21.73 12.29 -5.70
C ASP A 243 20.80 13.13 -6.60
N LYS A 244 19.96 12.51 -7.39
CA LYS A 244 18.96 13.23 -8.21
C LYS A 244 17.75 13.57 -7.34
N GLU A 245 17.83 14.70 -6.64
CA GLU A 245 16.76 15.14 -5.73
C GLU A 245 15.41 15.22 -6.42
N GLY A 246 14.37 14.77 -5.72
CA GLY A 246 12.98 14.72 -6.17
C GLY A 246 12.14 13.81 -5.27
N PHE A 247 10.88 13.63 -5.61
CA PHE A 247 9.94 12.83 -4.82
C PHE A 247 10.46 11.40 -4.55
N LEU A 248 11.07 10.74 -5.56
CA LEU A 248 11.60 9.38 -5.44
C LEU A 248 12.93 9.29 -4.68
N ARG A 249 13.57 10.41 -4.39
CA ARG A 249 14.84 10.53 -3.66
C ARG A 249 14.74 11.48 -2.47
N SER A 250 13.53 11.75 -2.00
CA SER A 250 13.30 12.42 -0.73
C SER A 250 13.82 11.58 0.44
N GLU A 251 14.08 12.21 1.56
CA GLU A 251 14.50 11.55 2.80
C GLU A 251 13.58 10.36 3.14
N GLN A 252 12.26 10.57 3.14
CA GLN A 252 11.27 9.54 3.43
C GLN A 252 11.35 8.37 2.43
N SER A 253 11.42 8.68 1.13
CA SER A 253 11.56 7.67 0.09
C SER A 253 12.83 6.83 0.24
N LEU A 254 13.95 7.47 0.58
CA LEU A 254 15.22 6.79 0.82
C LEU A 254 15.13 5.87 2.05
N ILE A 255 14.62 6.36 3.19
CA ILE A 255 14.43 5.55 4.41
C ILE A 255 13.54 4.34 4.14
N GLN A 256 12.41 4.53 3.45
CA GLN A 256 11.49 3.45 3.10
C GLN A 256 12.15 2.39 2.20
N THR A 257 12.92 2.83 1.20
CA THR A 257 13.62 1.94 0.28
C THR A 257 14.73 1.16 0.98
N ILE A 258 15.58 1.84 1.74
CA ILE A 258 16.64 1.25 2.57
C ILE A 258 16.05 0.20 3.50
N GLY A 259 14.92 0.51 4.14
CA GLY A 259 14.24 -0.35 5.08
C GLY A 259 13.77 -1.70 4.50
N ARG A 260 13.68 -1.85 3.18
CA ARG A 260 13.33 -3.14 2.55
C ARG A 260 14.38 -4.24 2.81
N ALA A 261 15.64 -3.90 3.02
CA ALA A 261 16.68 -4.87 3.43
C ALA A 261 16.78 -5.07 4.96
N ALA A 262 15.99 -4.37 5.77
CA ALA A 262 16.07 -4.42 7.24
C ALA A 262 15.54 -5.73 7.85
N ARG A 263 14.97 -6.63 7.05
CA ARG A 263 14.47 -7.95 7.49
C ARG A 263 15.45 -9.09 7.25
N HIS A 264 16.58 -8.80 6.61
CA HIS A 264 17.64 -9.76 6.36
C HIS A 264 18.82 -9.52 7.31
N VAL A 265 19.41 -10.60 7.83
CA VAL A 265 20.54 -10.50 8.78
C VAL A 265 21.76 -9.83 8.17
N LYS A 266 21.99 -10.03 6.87
CA LYS A 266 23.07 -9.42 6.08
C LYS A 266 22.58 -8.18 5.32
N GLY A 267 21.50 -7.53 5.78
CA GLY A 267 20.88 -6.39 5.08
C GLY A 267 21.87 -5.27 4.76
N LYS A 268 21.93 -4.85 3.49
CA LYS A 268 22.78 -3.79 2.98
C LYS A 268 22.02 -2.91 2.00
N ALA A 269 22.29 -1.61 2.01
CA ALA A 269 21.81 -0.71 0.97
C ALA A 269 23.00 0.08 0.39
N ILE A 270 23.04 0.17 -0.95
CA ILE A 270 24.03 0.92 -1.71
C ILE A 270 23.34 2.09 -2.40
N LEU A 271 23.79 3.30 -2.10
CA LEU A 271 23.33 4.51 -2.75
C LEU A 271 24.37 4.92 -3.78
N TYR A 272 24.01 4.86 -5.06
CA TYR A 272 24.88 5.32 -6.13
C TYR A 272 24.69 6.82 -6.34
N ALA A 273 25.72 7.59 -6.07
CA ALA A 273 25.68 9.05 -6.08
C ALA A 273 27.06 9.63 -6.30
N ASP A 274 27.15 10.71 -7.07
CA ASP A 274 28.42 11.45 -7.25
C ASP A 274 28.60 12.51 -6.14
N LYS A 275 27.49 12.88 -5.47
CA LYS A 275 27.50 13.78 -4.33
C LYS A 275 26.45 13.36 -3.30
N VAL A 276 26.75 13.56 -2.03
CA VAL A 276 25.77 13.36 -0.95
C VAL A 276 24.86 14.58 -0.87
N THR A 277 23.56 14.38 -1.06
CA THR A 277 22.55 15.44 -0.93
C THR A 277 22.05 15.56 0.50
N GLY A 278 21.33 16.65 0.80
CA GLY A 278 20.73 16.83 2.13
C GLY A 278 19.73 15.74 2.50
N SER A 279 18.94 15.27 1.52
CA SER A 279 17.99 14.15 1.72
C SER A 279 18.71 12.84 1.99
N MET A 280 19.79 12.56 1.27
CA MET A 280 20.64 11.38 1.52
C MET A 280 21.25 11.42 2.92
N GLN A 281 21.83 12.56 3.31
CA GLN A 281 22.47 12.69 4.61
C GLN A 281 21.49 12.41 5.75
N ARG A 282 20.31 13.03 5.73
CA ARG A 282 19.28 12.81 6.76
C ARG A 282 18.81 11.35 6.78
N ALA A 283 18.62 10.73 5.62
CA ALA A 283 18.22 9.32 5.56
C ALA A 283 19.30 8.38 6.11
N MET A 284 20.57 8.66 5.85
CA MET A 284 21.69 7.89 6.37
C MET A 284 21.82 8.07 7.89
N ASP A 285 21.75 9.31 8.37
CA ASP A 285 21.84 9.63 9.81
C ASP A 285 20.72 8.94 10.60
N GLU A 286 19.48 8.97 10.09
CA GLU A 286 18.34 8.31 10.72
C GLU A 286 18.47 6.79 10.72
N THR A 287 18.92 6.20 9.62
CA THR A 287 19.15 4.76 9.54
C THR A 287 20.24 4.31 10.52
N GLU A 288 21.33 5.05 10.62
CA GLU A 288 22.42 4.77 11.56
C GLU A 288 21.97 4.96 13.01
N ARG A 289 21.20 6.01 13.31
CA ARG A 289 20.59 6.22 14.63
C ARG A 289 19.76 5.01 15.07
N ARG A 290 18.89 4.52 14.19
CA ARG A 290 18.04 3.32 14.46
C ARG A 290 18.90 2.09 14.66
N ARG A 291 19.89 1.90 13.82
CA ARG A 291 20.84 0.79 13.89
C ARG A 291 21.61 0.79 15.22
N ALA A 292 22.12 1.94 15.64
CA ALA A 292 22.84 2.09 16.91
C ALA A 292 21.97 1.76 18.12
N LYS A 293 20.73 2.25 18.16
CA LYS A 293 19.74 1.91 19.22
C LYS A 293 19.47 0.40 19.29
N GLN A 294 19.32 -0.26 18.13
CA GLN A 294 19.10 -1.70 18.08
C GLN A 294 20.34 -2.48 18.56
N ILE A 295 21.53 -2.06 18.20
CA ILE A 295 22.79 -2.69 18.64
C ILE A 295 22.90 -2.61 20.17
N GLU A 296 22.65 -1.43 20.73
CA GLU A 296 22.68 -1.22 22.18
C GLU A 296 21.67 -2.11 22.88
N HIS A 297 20.43 -2.14 22.39
CA HIS A 297 19.38 -3.00 22.94
C HIS A 297 19.77 -4.48 22.87
N ASN A 298 20.29 -4.94 21.74
CA ASN A 298 20.74 -6.32 21.56
C ASN A 298 21.83 -6.71 22.58
N LYS A 299 22.82 -5.81 22.78
CA LYS A 299 23.88 -6.01 23.76
C LYS A 299 23.30 -6.10 25.18
N LYS A 300 22.41 -5.16 25.54
CA LYS A 300 21.81 -5.11 26.87
C LYS A 300 20.99 -6.35 27.21
N HIS A 301 20.30 -6.92 26.24
CA HIS A 301 19.39 -8.06 26.41
C HIS A 301 19.97 -9.39 25.92
N GLY A 302 21.22 -9.44 25.49
CA GLY A 302 21.86 -10.66 24.97
C GLY A 302 21.19 -11.23 23.71
N LEU A 303 20.52 -10.38 22.91
CA LEU A 303 19.81 -10.80 21.73
C LEU A 303 20.77 -11.00 20.56
N LYS A 304 20.59 -12.11 19.84
CA LYS A 304 21.27 -12.37 18.56
C LYS A 304 20.27 -12.15 17.43
N PRO A 305 20.61 -11.36 16.39
CA PRO A 305 19.74 -11.18 15.23
C PRO A 305 19.31 -12.51 14.61
N LYS A 306 18.02 -12.69 14.41
CA LYS A 306 17.46 -13.89 13.77
C LYS A 306 16.67 -13.49 12.55
N GLY A 307 17.00 -14.09 11.39
CA GLY A 307 16.23 -13.92 10.16
C GLY A 307 14.79 -14.41 10.33
N ILE A 308 13.87 -13.74 9.70
CA ILE A 308 12.45 -14.10 9.66
C ILE A 308 12.26 -15.06 8.47
N LYS A 309 11.64 -16.22 8.73
CA LYS A 309 11.14 -17.11 7.67
C LYS A 309 9.62 -17.01 7.68
N LYS A 310 9.03 -16.53 6.60
CA LYS A 310 7.59 -16.41 6.45
C LYS A 310 7.14 -17.27 5.28
N SER A 311 6.06 -18.06 5.47
CA SER A 311 5.52 -18.89 4.40
C SER A 311 4.99 -18.02 3.26
N VAL A 312 5.23 -18.45 2.02
CA VAL A 312 4.76 -17.74 0.83
C VAL A 312 3.26 -17.93 0.61
N ALA A 313 2.67 -19.01 1.17
CA ALA A 313 1.25 -19.31 1.10
C ALA A 313 0.36 -18.21 1.73
N ASP A 314 0.82 -17.58 2.81
CA ASP A 314 0.05 -16.57 3.56
C ASP A 314 -0.23 -15.29 2.74
N ILE A 315 0.56 -15.02 1.70
CA ILE A 315 0.38 -13.83 0.83
C ILE A 315 -0.74 -14.06 -0.18
N MET A 316 -0.87 -15.30 -0.65
CA MET A 316 -1.85 -15.66 -1.68
C MET A 316 -3.28 -15.75 -1.11
N GLU A 317 -3.45 -16.21 0.12
CA GLU A 317 -4.77 -16.29 0.76
C GLU A 317 -5.41 -14.91 0.92
N GLY A 318 -4.63 -13.89 1.28
CA GLY A 318 -5.11 -12.50 1.36
C GLY A 318 -5.50 -11.89 0.02
N ALA A 319 -4.80 -12.22 -1.07
CA ALA A 319 -5.06 -11.69 -2.40
C ALA A 319 -6.26 -12.34 -3.10
N TYR A 320 -6.51 -13.63 -2.83
CA TYR A 320 -7.64 -14.39 -3.41
C TYR A 320 -8.91 -14.37 -2.55
N ALA A 321 -8.86 -13.92 -1.31
CA ALA A 321 -10.03 -13.78 -0.45
C ALA A 321 -11.08 -12.78 -1.01
N GLY A 322 -10.68 -11.93 -1.97
CA GLY A 322 -11.59 -11.03 -2.70
C GLY A 322 -12.28 -11.64 -3.94
N GLN A 323 -11.88 -12.85 -4.39
CA GLN A 323 -12.50 -13.52 -5.53
C GLN A 323 -13.12 -14.85 -5.10
N GLY A 324 -14.39 -14.80 -4.69
CA GLY A 324 -15.13 -15.96 -4.24
C GLY A 324 -15.19 -17.09 -5.29
N LYS A 325 -14.46 -18.18 -5.04
CA LYS A 325 -14.79 -19.53 -5.48
C LYS A 325 -14.52 -20.53 -4.35
N SER A 326 -15.59 -20.89 -3.68
CA SER A 326 -15.67 -22.00 -2.75
C SER A 326 -15.09 -23.31 -3.35
N LYS A 327 -14.05 -23.86 -2.77
CA LYS A 327 -13.73 -25.30 -2.84
C LYS A 327 -13.56 -25.87 -1.44
N ARG A 328 -14.32 -26.94 -1.22
CA ARG A 328 -14.46 -27.74 -0.02
C ARG A 328 -13.16 -28.16 0.65
N GLY A 329 -13.05 -27.93 1.94
CA GLY A 329 -12.73 -28.89 2.99
C GLY A 329 -11.34 -29.46 3.06
N LYS A 330 -10.49 -28.90 3.95
CA LYS A 330 -9.61 -29.70 4.83
C LYS A 330 -9.52 -28.98 6.17
N LYS A 331 -9.81 -29.71 7.25
CA LYS A 331 -9.67 -29.25 8.63
C LYS A 331 -8.21 -28.89 8.89
N VAL A 332 -7.96 -27.65 9.28
CA VAL A 332 -6.67 -27.19 9.78
C VAL A 332 -6.77 -27.12 11.30
N ALA A 333 -5.77 -27.68 11.98
CA ALA A 333 -5.68 -27.72 13.43
C ALA A 333 -5.53 -26.30 14.00
N GLU A 334 -6.31 -26.00 15.01
CA GLU A 334 -6.32 -24.73 15.74
C GLU A 334 -5.01 -24.52 16.52
N GLY A 335 -4.33 -23.40 16.28
CA GLY A 335 -3.29 -22.88 17.16
C GLY A 335 -3.89 -21.92 18.20
N PRO A 336 -3.32 -21.75 19.39
CA PRO A 336 -3.90 -20.95 20.46
C PRO A 336 -3.78 -19.46 20.16
N GLY A 337 -4.91 -18.79 19.92
CA GLY A 337 -4.96 -17.32 19.79
C GLY A 337 -6.04 -16.72 18.89
N SER A 338 -7.02 -17.48 18.42
CA SER A 338 -8.13 -16.90 17.67
C SER A 338 -9.26 -16.44 18.62
N TYR A 339 -9.53 -15.15 18.63
CA TYR A 339 -10.78 -14.64 19.22
C TYR A 339 -11.95 -15.11 18.36
N ASN A 340 -12.75 -16.02 18.88
CA ASN A 340 -14.04 -16.41 18.31
C ASN A 340 -15.03 -15.25 18.48
N ILE A 341 -15.24 -14.45 17.43
CA ILE A 341 -16.49 -13.72 17.27
C ILE A 341 -17.46 -14.72 16.69
N SER A 342 -18.36 -15.21 17.51
CA SER A 342 -19.51 -16.00 17.04
C SER A 342 -20.45 -15.10 16.27
N THR A 343 -20.20 -14.94 14.97
CA THR A 343 -21.27 -14.57 14.05
C THR A 343 -21.96 -15.88 13.68
N ASP A 344 -23.20 -16.04 14.11
CA ASP A 344 -24.11 -17.03 13.57
C ASP A 344 -24.39 -16.68 12.09
N ALA A 345 -23.41 -16.99 11.23
CA ALA A 345 -23.58 -16.85 9.80
C ALA A 345 -24.45 -18.01 9.32
N VAL A 346 -25.70 -17.70 9.04
CA VAL A 346 -26.65 -18.62 8.36
C VAL A 346 -26.02 -19.02 7.01
N PRO A 347 -25.86 -20.31 6.71
CA PRO A 347 -25.34 -20.76 5.42
C PRO A 347 -26.18 -20.19 4.27
N VAL A 348 -25.49 -19.65 3.25
CA VAL A 348 -26.09 -18.96 2.08
C VAL A 348 -27.17 -19.78 1.38
N GLY A 349 -27.17 -21.12 1.52
CA GLY A 349 -28.25 -22.00 1.01
C GLY A 349 -29.60 -21.92 1.75
N ASN A 350 -29.66 -21.28 2.91
CA ASN A 350 -30.88 -21.19 3.73
C ASN A 350 -31.52 -19.79 3.72
N ILE A 351 -30.90 -18.79 3.12
CA ILE A 351 -31.41 -17.41 3.13
C ILE A 351 -32.75 -17.30 2.44
N ALA A 352 -32.98 -17.99 1.34
CA ALA A 352 -34.25 -17.99 0.62
C ALA A 352 -35.39 -18.66 1.43
N LYS A 353 -35.07 -19.68 2.24
CA LYS A 353 -36.01 -20.33 3.14
C LYS A 353 -36.35 -19.47 4.36
N GLU A 354 -35.37 -18.75 4.88
CA GLU A 354 -35.54 -17.87 6.03
C GLU A 354 -36.31 -16.58 5.62
N LEU A 355 -36.04 -16.02 4.44
CA LEU A 355 -36.84 -14.93 3.86
C LEU A 355 -38.31 -15.34 3.68
N LYS A 356 -38.57 -16.49 3.13
CA LYS A 356 -39.94 -17.01 2.96
C LYS A 356 -40.65 -17.22 4.30
N ARG A 357 -39.93 -17.66 5.33
CA ARG A 357 -40.45 -17.83 6.70
C ARG A 357 -40.69 -16.50 7.41
N LEU A 358 -39.92 -15.47 7.11
CA LEU A 358 -40.14 -14.11 7.61
C LEU A 358 -41.33 -13.44 6.88
N GLU A 359 -41.48 -13.64 5.59
CA GLU A 359 -42.61 -13.17 4.82
C GLU A 359 -43.94 -13.80 5.33
N GLU A 360 -43.96 -15.11 5.61
CA GLU A 360 -45.12 -15.83 6.18
C GLU A 360 -45.45 -15.41 7.63
N ARG A 361 -44.55 -14.70 8.32
CA ARG A 361 -44.79 -14.13 9.68
C ARG A 361 -45.27 -12.69 9.66
N MET A 362 -45.20 -12.01 8.52
CA MET A 362 -45.61 -10.60 8.36
C MET A 362 -47.04 -10.47 7.82
N TYR A 363 -47.66 -11.57 7.46
CA TYR A 363 -49.10 -11.72 7.13
C TYR A 363 -49.74 -12.66 8.14
#